data_9da734ac87f0029111569fb3d9b9622f
#
_entry.id   9da734ac87f0029111569fb3d9b9622f
#
_cell.length_a   1.000
_cell.length_b   1.000
_cell.length_c   1.000
_cell.angle_alpha   90.00
_cell.angle_beta   90.00
_cell.angle_gamma   90.00
#
_symmetry.space_group_name_H-M   'P 1'
#
loop_
_entity.id
_entity.type
_entity.pdbx_description
1 polymer ?
#
loop_
_entity_poly.entity_id
_entity_poly.type
_entity_poly.pdbx_seq_one_letter_code
_entity_poly.pdbx_strand_id
1 'polypeptide(L)'
;MPSTHDYENDKRNENIQIYLNGKFYPRAKANVSVMDSGFLLGDGVWEGIRLYKKTLIHLEDHLNRLYQGAESINMKIPLSMEELKIEILKTIKKNSMSTNVHIRLIVSRGLKTTPYQNPKVNIGPATIVIIPEYKKARESLKRNGITVGTVETVRDYRVQDPKINSLSKHNCIAACIEANKLGVDEGLMLDPNGFVSTCNSTNFFIIRDNEIWTSTGQYCLNGVTRKSVIRLCRKYGIPVFEKNFILEEVYKSEEVFVTGTFAGITPVISVDNIVIGKRKRGPLTKNLQRWYNLELESIVLQNE
;
A
#
# COMPACT_ATOMS: atom_id res chain seq x y z
N MET A 1 -16.06 10.61 -4.40
CA MET A 1 -14.89 11.12 -5.14
C MET A 1 -14.03 9.95 -5.57
N PRO A 2 -13.33 10.01 -6.69
CA PRO A 2 -12.43 8.95 -7.10
C PRO A 2 -11.27 8.84 -6.12
N SER A 3 -10.82 7.63 -5.80
CA SER A 3 -9.69 7.34 -4.91
C SER A 3 -8.73 6.40 -5.62
N THR A 4 -7.43 6.40 -5.25
CA THR A 4 -6.46 5.40 -5.75
C THR A 4 -6.88 3.97 -5.42
N HIS A 5 -7.81 3.79 -4.49
CA HIS A 5 -8.42 2.50 -4.13
C HIS A 5 -9.76 2.22 -4.77
N ASP A 6 -10.27 3.12 -5.62
CA ASP A 6 -11.50 2.91 -6.37
C ASP A 6 -11.38 1.70 -7.31
N TYR A 7 -12.41 0.88 -7.31
CA TYR A 7 -12.49 -0.32 -8.14
C TYR A 7 -13.92 -0.57 -8.60
N GLU A 8 -14.04 -1.37 -9.63
CA GLU A 8 -15.32 -1.88 -10.07
C GLU A 8 -15.75 -3.05 -9.16
N ASN A 9 -17.00 -3.01 -8.69
CA ASN A 9 -17.52 -4.11 -7.87
C ASN A 9 -17.59 -5.38 -8.71
N ASP A 10 -17.08 -6.48 -8.17
CA ASP A 10 -17.05 -7.78 -8.86
C ASP A 10 -17.85 -8.81 -8.06
N LYS A 11 -18.96 -9.28 -8.61
CA LYS A 11 -19.85 -10.23 -7.95
C LYS A 11 -19.18 -11.57 -7.59
N ARG A 12 -18.07 -11.92 -8.26
CA ARG A 12 -17.29 -13.12 -7.90
C ARG A 12 -16.77 -13.07 -6.46
N ASN A 13 -16.60 -11.86 -5.90
CA ASN A 13 -16.13 -11.68 -4.54
C ASN A 13 -17.15 -12.13 -3.47
N GLU A 14 -18.41 -12.33 -3.82
CA GLU A 14 -19.42 -12.85 -2.88
C GLU A 14 -19.14 -14.29 -2.47
N ASN A 15 -18.52 -15.08 -3.34
CA ASN A 15 -18.32 -16.52 -3.18
C ASN A 15 -16.85 -16.93 -2.93
N ILE A 16 -15.98 -15.97 -2.63
CA ILE A 16 -14.56 -16.27 -2.37
C ILE A 16 -14.36 -17.07 -1.08
N GLN A 17 -13.32 -17.88 -1.10
CA GLN A 17 -12.82 -18.60 0.06
C GLN A 17 -11.65 -17.81 0.67
N ILE A 18 -11.75 -17.51 1.95
CA ILE A 18 -10.73 -16.80 2.75
C ILE A 18 -9.95 -17.84 3.53
N TYR A 19 -8.62 -17.74 3.50
CA TYR A 19 -7.75 -18.53 4.37
C TYR A 19 -7.68 -17.89 5.75
N LEU A 20 -7.85 -18.70 6.78
CA LEU A 20 -7.69 -18.33 8.18
C LEU A 20 -7.02 -19.49 8.94
N ASN A 21 -5.80 -19.28 9.40
CA ASN A 21 -5.06 -20.22 10.24
C ASN A 21 -5.10 -21.69 9.74
N GLY A 22 -4.73 -21.94 8.48
CA GLY A 22 -4.67 -23.29 7.89
C GLY A 22 -5.98 -23.82 7.30
N LYS A 23 -7.09 -23.08 7.40
CA LYS A 23 -8.40 -23.50 6.91
C LYS A 23 -8.99 -22.48 5.95
N PHE A 24 -9.89 -22.95 5.08
CA PHE A 24 -10.65 -22.11 4.15
C PHE A 24 -12.09 -21.95 4.61
N TYR A 25 -12.57 -20.72 4.58
CA TYR A 25 -13.95 -20.37 4.94
C TYR A 25 -14.60 -19.53 3.84
N PRO A 26 -15.88 -19.76 3.51
CA PRO A 26 -16.64 -18.82 2.69
C PRO A 26 -16.57 -17.40 3.30
N ARG A 27 -16.53 -16.37 2.48
CA ARG A 27 -16.42 -14.96 2.91
C ARG A 27 -17.33 -14.59 4.09
N ALA A 28 -18.61 -15.03 4.02
CA ALA A 28 -19.59 -14.71 5.07
C ALA A 28 -19.36 -15.45 6.40
N LYS A 29 -18.47 -16.47 6.43
CA LYS A 29 -18.19 -17.32 7.59
C LYS A 29 -16.73 -17.17 8.11
N ALA A 30 -15.92 -16.34 7.46
CA ALA A 30 -14.56 -16.08 7.85
C ALA A 30 -14.54 -15.07 9.01
N ASN A 31 -14.57 -15.57 10.24
CA ASN A 31 -14.65 -14.75 11.47
C ASN A 31 -13.37 -14.88 12.28
N VAL A 32 -12.89 -13.75 12.81
CA VAL A 32 -11.80 -13.68 13.78
C VAL A 32 -12.40 -13.45 15.16
N SER A 33 -11.79 -14.02 16.19
CA SER A 33 -12.23 -13.85 17.58
C SER A 33 -12.23 -12.37 17.98
N VAL A 34 -13.20 -11.95 18.78
CA VAL A 34 -13.22 -10.62 19.42
C VAL A 34 -12.04 -10.44 20.40
N MET A 35 -11.41 -11.53 20.82
CA MET A 35 -10.21 -11.50 21.66
C MET A 35 -8.91 -11.50 20.87
N ASP A 36 -8.96 -11.37 19.54
CA ASP A 36 -7.75 -11.22 18.73
C ASP A 36 -7.13 -9.84 18.91
N SER A 37 -5.81 -9.78 19.09
CA SER A 37 -5.09 -8.52 19.35
C SER A 37 -5.15 -7.55 18.17
N GLY A 38 -5.29 -8.07 16.95
CA GLY A 38 -5.51 -7.24 15.76
C GLY A 38 -6.86 -6.53 15.81
N PHE A 39 -7.93 -7.21 16.22
CA PHE A 39 -9.25 -6.62 16.41
C PHE A 39 -9.28 -5.64 17.59
N LEU A 40 -8.72 -6.04 18.75
CA LEU A 40 -8.76 -5.23 19.96
C LEU A 40 -7.90 -3.97 19.88
N LEU A 41 -6.70 -4.06 19.29
CA LEU A 41 -5.64 -3.06 19.44
C LEU A 41 -4.97 -2.64 18.13
N GLY A 42 -5.31 -3.26 17.00
CA GLY A 42 -4.57 -3.07 15.76
C GLY A 42 -3.14 -3.63 15.81
N ASP A 43 -2.87 -4.60 16.71
CA ASP A 43 -1.54 -5.17 16.91
C ASP A 43 -1.25 -6.28 15.90
N GLY A 44 -0.49 -5.93 14.88
CA GLY A 44 -0.12 -6.81 13.79
C GLY A 44 0.39 -6.07 12.57
N VAL A 45 0.69 -6.81 11.53
CA VAL A 45 1.20 -6.34 10.24
C VAL A 45 0.38 -6.88 9.07
N TRP A 46 0.46 -6.23 7.92
CA TRP A 46 -0.26 -6.68 6.74
C TRP A 46 0.45 -6.30 5.44
N GLU A 47 0.06 -6.98 4.36
CA GLU A 47 0.50 -6.66 3.01
C GLU A 47 -0.68 -6.64 2.01
N GLY A 48 -0.52 -5.80 0.98
CA GLY A 48 -1.36 -5.83 -0.20
C GLY A 48 -0.55 -6.33 -1.39
N ILE A 49 -0.89 -7.49 -1.95
CA ILE A 49 -0.15 -8.15 -3.02
C ILE A 49 -1.03 -8.26 -4.26
N ARG A 50 -0.45 -8.00 -5.43
CA ARG A 50 -1.18 -8.07 -6.69
C ARG A 50 -0.92 -9.40 -7.40
N LEU A 51 -2.02 -10.08 -7.82
CA LEU A 51 -1.94 -11.17 -8.78
C LEU A 51 -2.27 -10.64 -10.18
N TYR A 52 -1.33 -10.78 -11.09
CA TYR A 52 -1.44 -10.36 -12.48
C TYR A 52 -0.96 -11.45 -13.41
N LYS A 53 -1.81 -11.89 -14.36
CA LYS A 53 -1.50 -12.98 -15.32
C LYS A 53 -0.86 -14.20 -14.63
N LYS A 54 -1.51 -14.74 -13.61
CA LYS A 54 -1.08 -15.88 -12.77
C LYS A 54 0.18 -15.63 -11.92
N THR A 55 0.80 -14.46 -11.99
CA THR A 55 2.04 -14.13 -11.28
C THR A 55 1.78 -13.19 -10.12
N LEU A 56 2.33 -13.50 -8.95
CA LEU A 56 2.34 -12.63 -7.77
C LEU A 56 3.43 -11.58 -7.94
N ILE A 57 3.04 -10.34 -8.12
CA ILE A 57 3.96 -9.25 -8.43
C ILE A 57 4.75 -8.85 -7.18
N HIS A 58 6.07 -8.86 -7.27
CA HIS A 58 7.02 -8.50 -6.21
C HIS A 58 6.74 -9.22 -4.87
N LEU A 59 6.32 -10.49 -4.92
CA LEU A 59 5.93 -11.25 -3.73
C LEU A 59 7.04 -11.24 -2.66
N GLU A 60 8.28 -11.47 -3.04
CA GLU A 60 9.41 -11.52 -2.10
C GLU A 60 9.63 -10.18 -1.39
N ASP A 61 9.55 -9.05 -2.10
CA ASP A 61 9.65 -7.72 -1.49
C ASP A 61 8.53 -7.48 -0.45
N HIS A 62 7.30 -7.94 -0.75
CA HIS A 62 6.18 -7.86 0.17
C HIS A 62 6.35 -8.75 1.40
N LEU A 63 6.77 -10.00 1.22
CA LEU A 63 6.99 -10.93 2.33
C LEU A 63 8.17 -10.46 3.21
N ASN A 64 9.30 -10.06 2.62
CA ASN A 64 10.43 -9.49 3.35
C ASN A 64 9.97 -8.33 4.25
N ARG A 65 9.17 -7.39 3.72
CA ARG A 65 8.66 -6.26 4.50
C ARG A 65 7.69 -6.69 5.59
N LEU A 66 6.86 -7.70 5.34
CA LEU A 66 5.94 -8.27 6.35
C LEU A 66 6.73 -8.83 7.54
N TYR A 67 7.75 -9.66 7.26
CA TYR A 67 8.56 -10.29 8.31
C TYR A 67 9.41 -9.27 9.08
N GLN A 68 10.03 -8.30 8.39
CA GLN A 68 10.75 -7.20 9.02
C GLN A 68 9.83 -6.35 9.91
N GLY A 69 8.60 -6.07 9.44
CA GLY A 69 7.59 -5.37 10.23
C GLY A 69 7.15 -6.15 11.47
N ALA A 70 6.96 -7.47 11.35
CA ALA A 70 6.63 -8.33 12.48
C ALA A 70 7.78 -8.38 13.51
N GLU A 71 9.02 -8.50 13.06
CA GLU A 71 10.22 -8.47 13.91
C GLU A 71 10.34 -7.15 14.66
N SER A 72 10.09 -6.01 14.00
CA SER A 72 10.15 -4.67 14.61
C SER A 72 9.20 -4.49 15.80
N ILE A 73 8.09 -5.25 15.83
CA ILE A 73 7.13 -5.26 16.93
C ILE A 73 7.26 -6.50 17.83
N ASN A 74 8.38 -7.22 17.75
CA ASN A 74 8.64 -8.46 18.47
C ASN A 74 7.49 -9.47 18.31
N MET A 75 7.00 -9.67 17.09
CA MET A 75 5.94 -10.62 16.76
C MET A 75 6.50 -11.75 15.88
N LYS A 76 6.33 -13.00 16.32
CA LYS A 76 6.73 -14.16 15.51
C LYS A 76 5.59 -14.59 14.60
N ILE A 77 5.85 -14.66 13.29
CA ILE A 77 4.98 -15.31 12.32
C ILE A 77 5.19 -16.83 12.42
N PRO A 78 4.13 -17.65 12.60
CA PRO A 78 4.28 -19.09 12.84
C PRO A 78 4.70 -19.90 11.59
N LEU A 79 4.60 -19.32 10.41
CA LEU A 79 5.04 -19.91 9.13
C LEU A 79 6.36 -19.28 8.69
N SER A 80 7.21 -20.02 8.00
CA SER A 80 8.31 -19.46 7.22
C SER A 80 7.81 -18.71 5.99
N MET A 81 8.65 -17.91 5.34
CA MET A 81 8.27 -17.19 4.11
C MET A 81 7.81 -18.15 3.00
N GLU A 82 8.48 -19.28 2.84
CA GLU A 82 8.09 -20.29 1.84
C GLU A 82 6.77 -20.96 2.16
N GLU A 83 6.52 -21.31 3.43
CA GLU A 83 5.23 -21.87 3.84
C GLU A 83 4.11 -20.84 3.63
N LEU A 84 4.33 -19.56 3.97
CA LEU A 84 3.33 -18.51 3.75
C LEU A 84 3.06 -18.28 2.26
N LYS A 85 4.07 -18.32 1.41
CA LYS A 85 3.95 -18.29 -0.06
C LYS A 85 3.10 -19.46 -0.58
N ILE A 86 3.33 -20.67 -0.05
CA ILE A 86 2.51 -21.85 -0.39
C ILE A 86 1.04 -21.61 -0.02
N GLU A 87 0.74 -21.06 1.17
CA GLU A 87 -0.63 -20.79 1.59
C GLU A 87 -1.31 -19.69 0.74
N ILE A 88 -0.57 -18.67 0.28
CA ILE A 88 -1.06 -17.69 -0.68
C ILE A 88 -1.43 -18.38 -2.01
N LEU A 89 -0.56 -19.22 -2.54
CA LEU A 89 -0.80 -19.95 -3.79
C LEU A 89 -1.97 -20.91 -3.67
N LYS A 90 -2.10 -21.64 -2.55
CA LYS A 90 -3.27 -22.48 -2.26
C LYS A 90 -4.56 -21.65 -2.23
N THR A 91 -4.52 -20.46 -1.66
CA THR A 91 -5.67 -19.54 -1.58
C THR A 91 -6.10 -19.09 -2.98
N ILE A 92 -5.16 -18.73 -3.84
CA ILE A 92 -5.40 -18.37 -5.25
C ILE A 92 -6.01 -19.56 -6.01
N LYS A 93 -5.42 -20.74 -5.87
CA LYS A 93 -5.91 -21.98 -6.51
C LYS A 93 -7.30 -22.35 -6.03
N LYS A 94 -7.57 -22.25 -4.72
CA LYS A 94 -8.89 -22.55 -4.12
C LYS A 94 -10.01 -21.68 -4.69
N ASN A 95 -9.67 -20.44 -5.11
CA ASN A 95 -10.60 -19.49 -5.72
C ASN A 95 -10.56 -19.47 -7.26
N SER A 96 -9.76 -20.32 -7.90
CA SER A 96 -9.58 -20.37 -9.36
C SER A 96 -9.19 -18.99 -9.95
N MET A 97 -8.39 -18.21 -9.20
CA MET A 97 -8.01 -16.86 -9.58
C MET A 97 -6.75 -16.85 -10.45
N SER A 98 -6.71 -15.95 -11.44
CA SER A 98 -5.55 -15.83 -12.35
C SER A 98 -5.07 -14.42 -12.60
N THR A 99 -5.92 -13.41 -12.51
CA THR A 99 -5.54 -12.00 -12.77
C THR A 99 -6.54 -11.02 -12.18
N ASN A 100 -6.15 -9.75 -12.08
CA ASN A 100 -6.95 -8.68 -11.48
C ASN A 100 -7.40 -9.02 -10.06
N VAL A 101 -6.48 -9.58 -9.27
CA VAL A 101 -6.74 -9.90 -7.87
C VAL A 101 -5.80 -9.09 -6.99
N HIS A 102 -6.37 -8.54 -5.93
CA HIS A 102 -5.64 -7.91 -4.84
C HIS A 102 -5.76 -8.78 -3.60
N ILE A 103 -4.65 -9.21 -3.07
CA ILE A 103 -4.58 -10.09 -1.91
C ILE A 103 -4.25 -9.23 -0.69
N ARG A 104 -5.12 -9.25 0.31
CA ARG A 104 -4.86 -8.71 1.64
C ARG A 104 -4.34 -9.85 2.52
N LEU A 105 -3.05 -9.81 2.84
CA LEU A 105 -2.41 -10.70 3.79
C LEU A 105 -2.33 -9.98 5.14
N ILE A 106 -2.91 -10.55 6.19
CA ILE A 106 -2.95 -9.98 7.54
C ILE A 106 -2.32 -10.96 8.50
N VAL A 107 -1.48 -10.47 9.39
CA VAL A 107 -0.94 -11.24 10.51
C VAL A 107 -1.12 -10.41 11.78
N SER A 108 -2.02 -10.82 12.67
CA SER A 108 -2.13 -10.25 14.00
C SER A 108 -1.32 -11.05 15.01
N ARG A 109 -1.01 -10.47 16.18
CA ARG A 109 -0.32 -11.20 17.25
C ARG A 109 -1.14 -12.37 17.82
N GLY A 110 -2.43 -12.53 17.45
CA GLY A 110 -3.29 -13.63 17.86
C GLY A 110 -4.12 -13.34 19.10
N LEU A 111 -4.61 -14.41 19.71
CA LEU A 111 -5.56 -14.34 20.82
C LEU A 111 -4.93 -13.82 22.11
N LYS A 112 -5.75 -13.14 22.91
CA LYS A 112 -5.42 -12.68 24.26
C LYS A 112 -6.31 -13.35 25.32
N THR A 113 -5.77 -13.56 26.51
CA THR A 113 -6.56 -14.02 27.68
C THR A 113 -7.45 -12.92 28.22
N THR A 114 -7.08 -11.65 28.03
CA THR A 114 -7.80 -10.46 28.48
C THR A 114 -7.52 -9.27 27.54
N PRO A 115 -8.46 -8.33 27.35
CA PRO A 115 -8.26 -7.11 26.57
C PRO A 115 -7.26 -6.15 27.24
N TYR A 116 -5.96 -6.44 27.10
CA TYR A 116 -4.88 -5.66 27.68
C TYR A 116 -3.71 -5.52 26.68
N GLN A 117 -3.04 -4.36 26.62
CA GLN A 117 -2.01 -4.09 25.62
C GLN A 117 -0.70 -4.87 25.79
N ASN A 118 -0.42 -5.43 26.99
CA ASN A 118 0.81 -6.18 27.19
C ASN A 118 0.83 -7.45 26.31
N PRO A 119 1.87 -7.67 25.48
CA PRO A 119 1.99 -8.88 24.66
C PRO A 119 2.10 -10.18 25.46
N LYS A 120 2.47 -10.12 26.73
CA LYS A 120 2.57 -11.31 27.61
C LYS A 120 1.23 -12.01 27.86
N VAL A 121 0.09 -11.34 27.63
CA VAL A 121 -1.24 -11.94 27.77
C VAL A 121 -1.73 -12.62 26.49
N ASN A 122 -0.91 -12.63 25.42
CA ASN A 122 -1.22 -13.37 24.22
C ASN A 122 -1.05 -14.88 24.45
N ILE A 123 -1.95 -15.66 23.86
CA ILE A 123 -1.97 -17.12 23.90
C ILE A 123 -1.99 -17.70 22.48
N GLY A 124 -1.25 -18.79 22.30
CA GLY A 124 -1.18 -19.45 20.98
C GLY A 124 -0.37 -18.68 19.94
N PRO A 125 -0.46 -19.11 18.68
CA PRO A 125 0.26 -18.49 17.56
C PRO A 125 -0.43 -17.22 17.07
N ALA A 126 0.30 -16.44 16.25
CA ALA A 126 -0.26 -15.33 15.50
C ALA A 126 -1.40 -15.80 14.57
N THR A 127 -2.39 -14.94 14.38
CA THR A 127 -3.51 -15.20 13.46
C THR A 127 -3.13 -14.74 12.05
N ILE A 128 -3.24 -15.64 11.06
CA ILE A 128 -2.96 -15.37 9.65
C ILE A 128 -4.25 -15.40 8.85
N VAL A 129 -4.53 -14.31 8.12
CA VAL A 129 -5.70 -14.19 7.23
C VAL A 129 -5.22 -13.81 5.83
N ILE A 130 -5.71 -14.53 4.80
CA ILE A 130 -5.45 -14.20 3.39
C ILE A 130 -6.79 -14.00 2.71
N ILE A 131 -7.06 -12.75 2.28
CA ILE A 131 -8.29 -12.34 1.61
C ILE A 131 -7.94 -12.03 0.15
N PRO A 132 -8.28 -12.89 -0.81
CA PRO A 132 -8.12 -12.60 -2.22
C PRO A 132 -9.40 -11.94 -2.75
N GLU A 133 -9.30 -10.80 -3.40
CA GLU A 133 -10.43 -10.14 -4.03
C GLU A 133 -10.14 -9.85 -5.50
N TYR A 134 -11.10 -10.17 -6.39
CA TYR A 134 -11.11 -9.62 -7.74
C TYR A 134 -11.24 -8.11 -7.62
N LYS A 135 -10.19 -7.40 -8.00
CA LYS A 135 -10.11 -5.94 -7.84
C LYS A 135 -9.25 -5.34 -8.93
N LYS A 136 -9.85 -4.51 -9.75
CA LYS A 136 -9.17 -3.81 -10.84
C LYS A 136 -9.24 -2.30 -10.61
N ALA A 137 -8.10 -1.63 -10.61
CA ALA A 137 -8.05 -0.17 -10.54
C ALA A 137 -8.67 0.45 -11.80
N ARG A 138 -9.37 1.57 -11.63
CA ARG A 138 -9.97 2.28 -12.76
C ARG A 138 -8.90 2.90 -13.66
N GLU A 139 -8.88 2.50 -14.92
CA GLU A 139 -7.91 3.02 -15.90
C GLU A 139 -8.04 4.54 -16.14
N SER A 140 -9.24 5.10 -15.90
CA SER A 140 -9.46 6.54 -15.97
C SER A 140 -8.56 7.32 -14.99
N LEU A 141 -8.33 6.81 -13.78
CA LEU A 141 -7.46 7.45 -12.77
C LEU A 141 -6.01 7.57 -13.25
N LYS A 142 -5.52 6.58 -14.00
CA LYS A 142 -4.17 6.61 -14.57
C LYS A 142 -3.98 7.68 -15.66
N ARG A 143 -5.07 8.14 -16.26
CA ARG A 143 -5.06 9.18 -17.31
C ARG A 143 -5.47 10.53 -16.78
N ASN A 144 -6.55 10.59 -16.03
CA ASN A 144 -7.16 11.83 -15.56
C ASN A 144 -6.50 12.37 -14.30
N GLY A 145 -5.88 11.47 -13.50
CA GLY A 145 -5.26 11.83 -12.23
C GLY A 145 -6.25 12.01 -11.09
N ILE A 146 -5.69 12.36 -9.93
CA ILE A 146 -6.39 12.62 -8.67
C ILE A 146 -6.07 14.01 -8.15
N THR A 147 -6.87 14.46 -7.19
CA THR A 147 -6.65 15.67 -6.40
C THR A 147 -6.11 15.31 -5.02
N VAL A 148 -5.23 16.12 -4.48
CA VAL A 148 -4.60 15.90 -3.17
C VAL A 148 -4.73 17.18 -2.34
N GLY A 149 -4.96 17.04 -1.03
CA GLY A 149 -4.97 18.16 -0.10
C GLY A 149 -4.04 17.90 1.07
N THR A 150 -3.30 18.91 1.50
CA THR A 150 -2.49 18.84 2.71
C THR A 150 -3.39 18.74 3.93
N VAL A 151 -3.10 17.81 4.83
CA VAL A 151 -3.88 17.54 6.04
C VAL A 151 -3.08 17.89 7.29
N GLU A 152 -3.78 18.15 8.40
CA GLU A 152 -3.15 18.48 9.69
C GLU A 152 -2.51 17.25 10.35
N THR A 153 -3.06 16.05 10.08
CA THR A 153 -2.50 14.80 10.57
C THR A 153 -1.09 14.57 10.03
N VAL A 154 -0.10 14.54 10.91
CA VAL A 154 1.33 14.34 10.55
C VAL A 154 1.74 12.87 10.64
N ARG A 155 2.84 12.52 9.95
CA ARG A 155 3.51 11.22 10.08
C ARG A 155 4.68 11.35 11.05
N ASP A 156 4.55 10.77 12.25
CA ASP A 156 5.56 10.90 13.31
C ASP A 156 5.97 9.53 13.86
N TYR A 157 7.26 9.20 13.72
CA TYR A 157 7.81 7.93 14.23
C TYR A 157 7.85 7.86 15.77
N ARG A 158 7.79 9.00 16.46
CA ARG A 158 7.75 9.04 17.94
C ARG A 158 6.45 8.47 18.50
N VAL A 159 5.38 8.44 17.69
CA VAL A 159 4.08 7.87 18.06
C VAL A 159 3.96 6.44 17.56
N GLN A 160 4.29 6.21 16.30
CA GLN A 160 4.23 4.91 15.64
C GLN A 160 5.21 4.89 14.47
N ASP A 161 6.08 3.88 14.38
CA ASP A 161 7.00 3.78 13.26
C ASP A 161 6.25 3.69 11.91
N PRO A 162 6.28 4.74 11.08
CA PRO A 162 5.55 4.78 9.82
C PRO A 162 6.11 3.84 8.74
N LYS A 163 7.30 3.26 8.95
CA LYS A 163 7.93 2.28 8.07
C LYS A 163 7.31 0.89 8.20
N ILE A 164 6.59 0.63 9.30
CA ILE A 164 5.88 -0.64 9.52
C ILE A 164 4.52 -0.57 8.83
N ASN A 165 4.20 -1.60 8.02
CA ASN A 165 2.86 -1.76 7.49
C ASN A 165 1.94 -2.38 8.54
N SER A 166 1.70 -1.65 9.63
CA SER A 166 0.94 -2.06 10.80
C SER A 166 -0.56 -2.12 10.55
N LEU A 167 -1.28 -2.95 11.29
CA LEU A 167 -2.74 -2.95 11.39
C LEU A 167 -3.27 -1.69 12.09
N SER A 168 -2.48 -1.04 12.95
CA SER A 168 -2.81 0.24 13.58
C SER A 168 -2.80 1.36 12.53
N LYS A 169 -3.96 1.63 11.93
CA LYS A 169 -4.13 2.57 10.81
C LYS A 169 -4.83 3.87 11.19
N HIS A 170 -5.01 4.14 12.48
CA HIS A 170 -5.77 5.32 12.92
C HIS A 170 -5.22 6.62 12.32
N ASN A 171 -3.90 6.80 12.30
CA ASN A 171 -3.25 7.96 11.68
C ASN A 171 -3.62 8.13 10.18
N CYS A 172 -3.58 7.04 9.40
CA CYS A 172 -3.99 7.09 7.98
C CYS A 172 -5.49 7.31 7.80
N ILE A 173 -6.32 6.78 8.72
CA ILE A 173 -7.78 6.98 8.71
C ILE A 173 -8.11 8.44 9.04
N ALA A 174 -7.45 9.06 10.03
CA ALA A 174 -7.62 10.47 10.35
C ALA A 174 -7.31 11.35 9.14
N ALA A 175 -6.15 11.15 8.49
CA ALA A 175 -5.78 11.86 7.27
C ALA A 175 -6.80 11.64 6.13
N CYS A 176 -7.37 10.45 5.99
CA CYS A 176 -8.41 10.17 5.00
C CYS A 176 -9.72 10.93 5.31
N ILE A 177 -10.10 11.04 6.60
CA ILE A 177 -11.27 11.81 7.04
C ILE A 177 -11.07 13.31 6.72
N GLU A 178 -9.88 13.85 6.97
CA GLU A 178 -9.56 15.25 6.63
C GLU A 178 -9.60 15.46 5.10
N ALA A 179 -9.02 14.55 4.31
CA ALA A 179 -9.09 14.61 2.84
C ALA A 179 -10.55 14.62 2.34
N ASN A 180 -11.41 13.79 2.92
CA ASN A 180 -12.83 13.76 2.59
C ASN A 180 -13.53 15.11 2.92
N LYS A 181 -13.19 15.75 4.05
CA LYS A 181 -13.71 17.08 4.42
C LYS A 181 -13.23 18.18 3.46
N LEU A 182 -11.98 18.09 3.00
CA LEU A 182 -11.40 19.01 2.01
C LEU A 182 -11.97 18.79 0.60
N GLY A 183 -12.68 17.69 0.36
CA GLY A 183 -13.21 17.37 -0.95
C GLY A 183 -12.16 16.90 -1.96
N VAL A 184 -11.07 16.26 -1.48
CA VAL A 184 -9.99 15.74 -2.31
C VAL A 184 -9.90 14.21 -2.23
N ASP A 185 -9.17 13.61 -3.17
CA ASP A 185 -9.08 12.16 -3.32
C ASP A 185 -8.12 11.50 -2.32
N GLU A 186 -7.03 12.19 -1.94
CA GLU A 186 -6.08 11.74 -0.90
C GLU A 186 -5.54 12.92 -0.08
N GLY A 187 -5.20 12.65 1.19
CA GLY A 187 -4.58 13.60 2.11
C GLY A 187 -3.06 13.50 2.08
N LEU A 188 -2.36 14.60 1.79
CA LEU A 188 -0.91 14.73 1.87
C LEU A 188 -0.52 15.03 3.31
N MET A 189 0.27 14.15 3.89
CA MET A 189 0.77 14.26 5.25
C MET A 189 2.21 14.79 5.25
N LEU A 190 2.49 15.72 6.13
CA LEU A 190 3.84 16.19 6.38
C LEU A 190 4.49 15.39 7.51
N ASP A 191 5.80 15.52 7.65
CA ASP A 191 6.52 15.08 8.83
C ASP A 191 6.51 16.17 9.93
N PRO A 192 7.00 15.89 11.16
CA PRO A 192 7.01 16.87 12.25
C PRO A 192 7.87 18.12 12.00
N ASN A 193 8.71 18.12 10.97
CA ASN A 193 9.57 19.24 10.58
C ASN A 193 8.96 20.07 9.43
N GLY A 194 7.74 19.70 8.97
CA GLY A 194 7.05 20.38 7.88
C GLY A 194 7.46 19.91 6.48
N PHE A 195 8.28 18.86 6.34
CA PHE A 195 8.61 18.30 5.04
C PHE A 195 7.53 17.33 4.54
N VAL A 196 7.38 17.27 3.23
CA VAL A 196 6.46 16.33 2.56
C VAL A 196 6.88 14.89 2.88
N SER A 197 5.93 14.10 3.38
CA SER A 197 6.16 12.71 3.75
C SER A 197 5.49 11.74 2.78
N THR A 198 4.17 11.63 2.82
CA THR A 198 3.42 10.62 2.06
C THR A 198 1.94 10.99 2.01
N CYS A 199 1.15 10.38 1.14
CA CYS A 199 -0.30 10.44 1.30
C CYS A 199 -0.81 9.39 2.31
N ASN A 200 -2.08 9.47 2.68
CA ASN A 200 -2.72 8.55 3.62
C ASN A 200 -2.64 7.08 3.21
N SER A 201 -2.51 6.78 1.90
CA SER A 201 -2.48 5.41 1.36
C SER A 201 -1.41 5.14 0.31
N THR A 202 -0.70 6.18 -0.17
CA THR A 202 0.26 6.10 -1.28
C THR A 202 1.54 6.88 -0.98
N ASN A 203 2.65 6.53 -1.63
CA ASN A 203 3.86 7.35 -1.59
C ASN A 203 3.76 8.49 -2.62
N PHE A 204 4.36 9.62 -2.29
CA PHE A 204 4.26 10.87 -3.02
C PHE A 204 5.57 11.23 -3.74
N PHE A 205 5.46 11.69 -4.99
CA PHE A 205 6.58 12.06 -5.84
C PHE A 205 6.27 13.36 -6.57
N ILE A 206 7.30 14.20 -6.74
CA ILE A 206 7.25 15.37 -7.61
C ILE A 206 8.28 15.25 -8.74
N ILE A 207 8.01 15.93 -9.86
CA ILE A 207 8.94 16.10 -10.98
C ILE A 207 9.21 17.58 -11.14
N ARG A 208 10.47 17.94 -11.05
CA ARG A 208 10.95 19.31 -11.17
C ARG A 208 12.30 19.34 -11.89
N ASP A 209 12.45 20.21 -12.86
CA ASP A 209 13.69 20.38 -13.62
C ASP A 209 14.22 19.06 -14.21
N ASN A 210 13.31 18.19 -14.70
CA ASN A 210 13.58 16.82 -15.15
C ASN A 210 14.13 15.88 -14.08
N GLU A 211 14.08 16.23 -12.82
CA GLU A 211 14.43 15.38 -11.67
C GLU A 211 13.16 14.85 -11.00
N ILE A 212 13.27 13.69 -10.37
CA ILE A 212 12.20 13.10 -9.58
C ILE A 212 12.59 13.13 -8.09
N TRP A 213 11.73 13.70 -7.26
CA TRP A 213 11.95 13.75 -5.82
C TRP A 213 10.86 12.98 -5.08
N THR A 214 11.25 12.30 -4.03
CA THR A 214 10.35 11.67 -3.06
C THR A 214 10.95 11.81 -1.67
N SER A 215 10.13 11.68 -0.62
CA SER A 215 10.60 11.78 0.77
C SER A 215 11.68 10.74 1.08
N THR A 216 12.50 11.00 2.10
CA THR A 216 13.63 10.14 2.51
C THR A 216 13.23 8.72 2.91
N GLY A 217 11.94 8.46 3.17
CA GLY A 217 11.46 7.18 3.68
C GLY A 217 11.52 7.05 5.21
N GLN A 218 11.98 8.08 5.92
CA GLN A 218 12.06 8.06 7.38
C GLN A 218 10.67 8.13 8.02
N TYR A 219 9.77 8.90 7.45
CA TYR A 219 8.42 9.16 7.98
C TYR A 219 7.30 8.53 7.13
N CYS A 220 7.62 7.60 6.25
CA CYS A 220 6.62 6.92 5.44
C CYS A 220 6.94 5.43 5.28
N LEU A 221 5.94 4.67 4.82
CA LEU A 221 6.16 3.30 4.40
C LEU A 221 7.04 3.28 3.16
N ASN A 222 8.13 2.52 3.20
CA ASN A 222 8.96 2.27 2.02
C ASN A 222 8.22 1.31 1.06
N GLY A 223 7.38 1.90 0.20
CA GLY A 223 6.48 1.17 -0.69
C GLY A 223 7.22 0.31 -1.71
N VAL A 224 6.71 -0.89 -1.99
CA VAL A 224 7.26 -1.77 -3.03
C VAL A 224 7.18 -1.09 -4.40
N THR A 225 6.05 -0.44 -4.73
CA THR A 225 5.92 0.34 -5.97
C THR A 225 6.84 1.57 -5.97
N ARG A 226 7.02 2.25 -4.82
CA ARG A 226 8.01 3.33 -4.68
C ARG A 226 9.42 2.85 -5.04
N LYS A 227 9.85 1.71 -4.50
CA LYS A 227 11.14 1.07 -4.80
C LYS A 227 11.28 0.76 -6.28
N SER A 228 10.23 0.22 -6.92
CA SER A 228 10.21 -0.05 -8.37
C SER A 228 10.38 1.23 -9.20
N VAL A 229 9.67 2.32 -8.85
CA VAL A 229 9.81 3.61 -9.55
C VAL A 229 11.24 4.15 -9.44
N ILE A 230 11.84 4.15 -8.24
CA ILE A 230 13.22 4.60 -8.05
C ILE A 230 14.20 3.76 -8.90
N ARG A 231 14.03 2.44 -8.92
CA ARG A 231 14.82 1.54 -9.76
C ARG A 231 14.66 1.83 -11.26
N LEU A 232 13.43 2.06 -11.71
CA LEU A 232 13.14 2.42 -13.11
C LEU A 232 13.77 3.76 -13.48
N CYS A 233 13.70 4.76 -12.63
CA CYS A 233 14.37 6.04 -12.86
C CYS A 233 15.87 5.83 -13.08
N ARG A 234 16.53 5.11 -12.19
CA ARG A 234 17.96 4.78 -12.33
C ARG A 234 18.25 4.02 -13.62
N LYS A 235 17.43 3.02 -13.96
CA LYS A 235 17.57 2.21 -15.18
C LYS A 235 17.49 3.04 -16.47
N TYR A 236 16.63 4.06 -16.49
CA TYR A 236 16.42 4.91 -17.66
C TYR A 236 17.16 6.26 -17.59
N GLY A 237 18.11 6.41 -16.67
CA GLY A 237 18.96 7.59 -16.56
C GLY A 237 18.22 8.86 -16.11
N ILE A 238 17.09 8.72 -15.40
CA ILE A 238 16.37 9.85 -14.83
C ILE A 238 16.89 10.11 -13.41
N PRO A 239 17.38 11.33 -13.11
CA PRO A 239 17.81 11.69 -11.76
C PRO A 239 16.67 11.52 -10.78
N VAL A 240 16.88 10.76 -9.70
CA VAL A 240 15.90 10.51 -8.65
C VAL A 240 16.52 10.68 -7.29
N PHE A 241 15.88 11.49 -6.43
CA PHE A 241 16.37 11.86 -5.12
C PHE A 241 15.36 11.51 -4.03
N GLU A 242 15.85 10.81 -3.02
CA GLU A 242 15.16 10.57 -1.76
C GLU A 242 15.61 11.66 -0.78
N LYS A 243 14.83 12.75 -0.67
CA LYS A 243 15.23 13.94 0.09
C LYS A 243 14.05 14.63 0.75
N ASN A 244 14.34 15.52 1.70
CA ASN A 244 13.36 16.43 2.26
C ASN A 244 13.05 17.56 1.27
N PHE A 245 11.77 17.92 1.16
CA PHE A 245 11.27 19.05 0.38
C PHE A 245 9.97 19.57 0.98
N ILE A 246 9.63 20.81 0.70
CA ILE A 246 8.51 21.54 1.29
C ILE A 246 7.37 21.71 0.28
N LEU A 247 6.22 22.20 0.74
CA LEU A 247 5.03 22.37 -0.11
C LEU A 247 5.24 23.37 -1.26
N GLU A 248 6.03 24.42 -1.07
CA GLU A 248 6.36 25.38 -2.13
C GLU A 248 7.06 24.71 -3.32
N GLU A 249 7.84 23.66 -3.07
CA GLU A 249 8.50 22.89 -4.13
C GLU A 249 7.50 21.99 -4.85
N VAL A 250 6.48 21.49 -4.13
CA VAL A 250 5.35 20.75 -4.72
C VAL A 250 4.56 21.66 -5.66
N TYR A 251 4.20 22.86 -5.22
CA TYR A 251 3.38 23.79 -6.01
C TYR A 251 4.10 24.29 -7.28
N LYS A 252 5.43 24.29 -7.27
CA LYS A 252 6.28 24.69 -8.41
C LYS A 252 6.67 23.52 -9.31
N SER A 253 6.22 22.29 -9.01
CA SER A 253 6.57 21.11 -9.82
C SER A 253 5.80 21.04 -11.13
N GLU A 254 6.44 20.49 -12.17
CA GLU A 254 5.83 20.29 -13.48
C GLU A 254 4.84 19.13 -13.48
N GLU A 255 5.14 18.07 -12.71
CA GLU A 255 4.29 16.90 -12.56
C GLU A 255 4.35 16.40 -11.13
N VAL A 256 3.25 15.84 -10.65
CA VAL A 256 3.15 15.12 -9.38
C VAL A 256 2.49 13.78 -9.63
N PHE A 257 2.93 12.74 -8.93
CA PHE A 257 2.27 11.44 -8.96
C PHE A 257 2.39 10.73 -7.61
N VAL A 258 1.50 9.78 -7.40
CA VAL A 258 1.52 8.88 -6.23
C VAL A 258 1.70 7.43 -6.67
N THR A 259 2.16 6.59 -5.75
CA THR A 259 2.42 5.17 -6.03
C THR A 259 1.83 4.25 -4.98
N GLY A 260 1.25 3.13 -5.42
CA GLY A 260 0.72 2.08 -4.55
C GLY A 260 0.55 0.76 -5.30
N THR A 261 0.53 -0.35 -4.58
CA THR A 261 0.48 -1.70 -5.18
C THR A 261 -0.78 -1.92 -6.02
N PHE A 262 -1.91 -1.36 -5.62
CA PHE A 262 -3.18 -1.55 -6.30
C PHE A 262 -3.27 -0.73 -7.60
N ALA A 263 -3.12 0.59 -7.52
CA ALA A 263 -3.28 1.49 -8.67
C ALA A 263 -1.99 1.67 -9.51
N GLY A 264 -0.84 1.27 -8.97
CA GLY A 264 0.46 1.51 -9.61
C GLY A 264 0.87 2.98 -9.48
N ILE A 265 1.17 3.63 -10.59
CA ILE A 265 1.54 5.05 -10.67
C ILE A 265 0.30 5.84 -11.09
N THR A 266 -0.13 6.78 -10.26
CA THR A 266 -1.31 7.62 -10.50
C THR A 266 -0.92 9.09 -10.51
N PRO A 267 -1.22 9.85 -11.58
CA PRO A 267 -0.92 11.29 -11.63
C PRO A 267 -1.71 12.06 -10.58
N VAL A 268 -1.15 13.16 -10.10
CA VAL A 268 -1.84 14.18 -9.31
C VAL A 268 -1.99 15.42 -10.15
N ILE A 269 -3.20 15.96 -10.25
CA ILE A 269 -3.52 17.12 -11.12
C ILE A 269 -3.67 18.43 -10.36
N SER A 270 -3.86 18.35 -9.04
CA SER A 270 -3.84 19.52 -8.16
C SER A 270 -3.45 19.11 -6.75
N VAL A 271 -2.77 20.01 -6.04
CA VAL A 271 -2.47 19.92 -4.60
C VAL A 271 -2.95 21.22 -3.96
N ASP A 272 -3.76 21.13 -2.89
CA ASP A 272 -4.35 22.28 -2.17
C ASP A 272 -5.07 23.27 -3.10
N ASN A 273 -5.83 22.75 -4.07
CA ASN A 273 -6.47 23.51 -5.15
C ASN A 273 -5.51 24.20 -6.14
N ILE A 274 -4.20 24.12 -5.95
CA ILE A 274 -3.20 24.63 -6.88
C ILE A 274 -3.03 23.61 -8.00
N VAL A 275 -3.23 24.03 -9.23
CA VAL A 275 -3.11 23.18 -10.43
C VAL A 275 -1.66 22.82 -10.66
N ILE A 276 -1.37 21.53 -10.80
CA ILE A 276 -0.05 21.03 -11.16
C ILE A 276 0.09 20.96 -12.68
N GLY A 277 1.13 21.58 -13.19
CA GLY A 277 1.45 21.60 -14.63
C GLY A 277 0.26 22.05 -15.49
N LYS A 278 -0.21 21.16 -16.37
CA LYS A 278 -1.35 21.44 -17.29
C LYS A 278 -2.67 20.79 -16.83
N ARG A 279 -2.83 20.48 -15.55
CA ARG A 279 -3.98 19.76 -14.97
C ARG A 279 -4.26 18.42 -15.66
N LYS A 280 -3.22 17.71 -16.04
CA LYS A 280 -3.30 16.39 -16.67
C LYS A 280 -2.00 15.62 -16.45
N ARG A 281 -2.05 14.31 -16.68
CA ARG A 281 -0.86 13.46 -16.65
C ARG A 281 0.24 14.02 -17.56
N GLY A 282 1.40 14.31 -16.98
CA GLY A 282 2.55 14.81 -17.73
C GLY A 282 3.33 13.70 -18.48
N PRO A 283 4.28 14.10 -19.34
CA PRO A 283 4.99 13.18 -20.20
C PRO A 283 5.89 12.21 -19.43
N LEU A 284 6.56 12.64 -18.37
CA LEU A 284 7.47 11.76 -17.61
C LEU A 284 6.67 10.74 -16.78
N THR A 285 5.58 11.16 -16.13
CA THR A 285 4.65 10.23 -15.46
C THR A 285 4.09 9.19 -16.45
N LYS A 286 3.76 9.58 -17.68
CA LYS A 286 3.31 8.65 -18.74
C LYS A 286 4.40 7.65 -19.10
N ASN A 287 5.65 8.07 -19.19
CA ASN A 287 6.79 7.19 -19.46
C ASN A 287 7.02 6.21 -18.30
N LEU A 288 6.99 6.70 -17.06
CA LEU A 288 7.11 5.84 -15.86
C LEU A 288 6.02 4.78 -15.83
N GLN A 289 4.76 5.12 -16.13
CA GLN A 289 3.68 4.15 -16.24
C GLN A 289 3.94 3.08 -17.30
N ARG A 290 4.45 3.50 -18.47
CA ARG A 290 4.82 2.56 -19.54
C ARG A 290 5.96 1.63 -19.11
N TRP A 291 7.01 2.15 -18.51
CA TRP A 291 8.15 1.35 -18.05
C TRP A 291 7.74 0.41 -16.90
N TYR A 292 6.90 0.86 -15.99
CA TYR A 292 6.35 0.02 -14.93
C TYR A 292 5.51 -1.13 -15.50
N ASN A 293 4.68 -0.88 -16.51
CA ASN A 293 3.92 -1.94 -17.18
C ASN A 293 4.85 -2.94 -17.90
N LEU A 294 5.90 -2.47 -18.58
CA LEU A 294 6.91 -3.36 -19.19
C LEU A 294 7.62 -4.22 -18.14
N GLU A 295 7.91 -3.66 -16.97
CA GLU A 295 8.47 -4.44 -15.85
C GLU A 295 7.50 -5.52 -15.37
N LEU A 296 6.21 -5.21 -15.22
CA LEU A 296 5.20 -6.22 -14.85
C LEU A 296 5.13 -7.36 -15.87
N GLU A 297 5.17 -7.05 -17.16
CA GLU A 297 5.20 -8.09 -18.22
C GLU A 297 6.48 -8.92 -18.15
N SER A 298 7.63 -8.30 -17.90
CA SER A 298 8.90 -9.01 -17.73
C SER A 298 8.87 -9.97 -16.55
N ILE A 299 8.26 -9.56 -15.41
CA ILE A 299 8.11 -10.42 -14.23
C ILE A 299 7.20 -11.62 -14.55
N VAL A 300 6.14 -11.41 -15.33
CA VAL A 300 5.25 -12.50 -15.76
C VAL A 300 6.04 -13.51 -16.59
N LEU A 301 6.76 -13.06 -17.62
CA LEU A 301 7.54 -13.94 -18.51
C LEU A 301 8.64 -14.74 -17.79
N GLN A 302 9.18 -14.23 -16.69
CA GLN A 302 10.18 -14.95 -15.89
C GLN A 302 9.57 -16.04 -15.00
N ASN A 303 8.28 -16.06 -14.82
CA ASN A 303 7.55 -17.00 -13.97
C ASN A 303 6.65 -17.97 -14.76
N GLU A 304 6.64 -17.89 -16.09
CA GLU A 304 6.04 -18.88 -17.01
C GLU A 304 7.02 -20.04 -17.25
#